data_c62fc6ca3c31d388f89e7ce8059a3cfc
#
_entry.id   c62fc6ca3c31d388f89e7ce8059a3cfc
#
_cell.length_a   1.000
_cell.length_b   1.000
_cell.length_c   1.000
_cell.angle_alpha   90.00
_cell.angle_beta   90.00
_cell.angle_gamma   90.00
#
_symmetry.space_group_name_H-M   'P 1'
#
loop_
_entity.id
_entity.type
_entity.pdbx_description
1 polymer ?
#
loop_
_entity_poly.entity_id
_entity_poly.type
_entity_poly.pdbx_seq_one_letter_code
_entity_poly.pdbx_strand_id
1 'polypeptide(L)'
;MEKIYLSDSGPKVSPAIYGFYRWTTEAPNTQATMEKIVNLCLELGINTFDHADIYGSYQCEEIFGNLISSKSFKREDIVLFTKCGLRLPHSTQPGVRVKHYDTSSEHILKSVDNSLLKLRTDYIDIFLLDHLDPLSSLEETALTLAKLKDSGKVKNIGVTNFSVFQHQLLASYLRVPIVTNHIELNLLNTAALDNGQVDYIKQRYMRPLASAPLAGGRIATGTDEQAIRVRRKLVEIAKKYNADIESIAVAWLIKFGALPLIGTTNEQRIRNIVNAFTLDLDRQDWYELYDASKGEV
;
A
#
# COMPACT_ATOMS: atom_id res chain seq x y z
N MET A 1 -2.48 15.43 9.69
CA MET A 1 -2.60 14.16 10.45
C MET A 1 -1.34 13.90 11.25
N GLU A 2 -1.43 13.41 12.47
CA GLU A 2 -0.27 13.02 13.26
C GLU A 2 0.37 11.75 12.70
N LYS A 3 1.71 11.74 12.59
CA LYS A 3 2.47 10.58 12.10
C LYS A 3 2.49 9.49 13.17
N ILE A 4 2.31 8.25 12.76
CA ILE A 4 2.26 7.07 13.63
C ILE A 4 3.35 6.07 13.27
N TYR A 5 3.81 5.30 14.26
CA TYR A 5 4.77 4.21 13.98
C TYR A 5 4.11 3.09 13.17
N LEU A 6 4.80 2.65 12.12
CA LEU A 6 4.37 1.54 11.28
C LEU A 6 4.50 0.20 12.02
N SER A 7 5.54 0.07 12.82
CA SER A 7 5.80 -1.02 13.75
C SER A 7 6.75 -0.54 14.85
N ASP A 8 7.02 -1.39 15.86
CA ASP A 8 7.99 -1.10 16.93
C ASP A 8 9.40 -0.77 16.40
N SER A 9 9.79 -1.40 15.29
CA SER A 9 11.10 -1.21 14.64
C SER A 9 11.04 -0.40 13.35
N GLY A 10 9.85 0.04 12.95
CA GLY A 10 9.61 0.75 11.70
C GLY A 10 9.59 2.27 11.85
N PRO A 11 9.59 3.00 10.74
CA PRO A 11 9.52 4.44 10.74
C PRO A 11 8.13 4.97 11.11
N LYS A 12 8.06 6.27 11.40
CA LYS A 12 6.78 6.99 11.45
C LYS A 12 6.30 7.29 10.03
N VAL A 13 5.02 7.01 9.78
CA VAL A 13 4.32 7.23 8.51
C VAL A 13 3.07 8.09 8.73
N SER A 14 2.54 8.71 7.69
CA SER A 14 1.19 9.28 7.76
C SER A 14 0.16 8.16 7.93
N PRO A 15 -0.95 8.39 8.66
CA PRO A 15 -1.99 7.37 8.88
C PRO A 15 -2.67 6.87 7.59
N ALA A 16 -2.69 7.69 6.54
CA ALA A 16 -3.03 7.28 5.18
C ALA A 16 -1.77 7.26 4.31
N ILE A 17 -1.71 6.32 3.37
CA ILE A 17 -0.61 6.17 2.42
C ILE A 17 -1.17 6.41 1.02
N TYR A 18 -0.49 7.19 0.19
CA TYR A 18 -0.91 7.42 -1.18
C TYR A 18 -0.11 6.53 -2.14
N GLY A 19 -0.83 5.67 -2.91
CA GLY A 19 -0.23 4.73 -3.86
C GLY A 19 -0.48 5.09 -5.31
N PHE A 20 0.51 4.87 -6.14
CA PHE A 20 0.50 5.20 -7.57
C PHE A 20 0.07 4.05 -8.49
N TYR A 21 -0.49 2.98 -7.96
CA TYR A 21 -0.90 1.78 -8.72
C TYR A 21 -1.81 2.09 -9.92
N ARG A 22 -2.74 3.06 -9.78
CA ARG A 22 -3.77 3.35 -10.79
C ARG A 22 -3.42 4.44 -11.80
N TRP A 23 -2.21 4.96 -11.75
CA TRP A 23 -1.81 6.09 -12.60
C TRP A 23 -1.79 5.80 -14.10
N THR A 24 -1.79 4.52 -14.53
CA THR A 24 -1.88 4.14 -15.96
C THR A 24 -3.29 4.11 -16.51
N THR A 25 -4.30 3.92 -15.66
CA THR A 25 -5.68 3.61 -16.10
C THR A 25 -6.65 4.76 -15.88
N GLU A 26 -6.42 5.61 -14.87
CA GLU A 26 -7.39 6.64 -14.45
C GLU A 26 -6.89 8.07 -14.65
N ALA A 27 -5.59 8.29 -14.78
CA ALA A 27 -5.03 9.63 -14.95
C ALA A 27 -3.97 9.66 -16.04
N PRO A 28 -3.87 10.79 -16.78
CA PRO A 28 -2.72 11.00 -17.63
C PRO A 28 -1.46 11.00 -16.76
N ASN A 29 -0.50 10.16 -17.10
CA ASN A 29 0.79 10.00 -16.44
C ASN A 29 1.68 11.22 -16.73
N THR A 30 1.25 12.41 -16.29
CA THR A 30 1.99 13.66 -16.49
C THR A 30 2.57 14.16 -15.17
N GLN A 31 3.73 14.78 -15.25
CA GLN A 31 4.37 15.39 -14.09
C GLN A 31 3.45 16.42 -13.40
N ALA A 32 2.78 17.28 -14.16
CA ALA A 32 1.88 18.29 -13.61
C ALA A 32 0.70 17.70 -12.83
N THR A 33 0.10 16.62 -13.35
CA THR A 33 -0.99 15.94 -12.65
C THR A 33 -0.49 15.27 -11.37
N MET A 34 0.68 14.64 -11.42
CA MET A 34 1.28 13.99 -10.25
C MET A 34 1.64 15.04 -9.19
N GLU A 35 2.24 16.16 -9.59
CA GLU A 35 2.60 17.26 -8.68
C GLU A 35 1.36 17.81 -7.95
N LYS A 36 0.26 18.03 -8.69
CA LYS A 36 -1.01 18.49 -8.11
C LYS A 36 -1.54 17.55 -7.02
N ILE A 37 -1.52 16.25 -7.28
CA ILE A 37 -2.00 15.25 -6.32
C ILE A 37 -1.04 15.10 -5.14
N VAL A 38 0.28 15.13 -5.37
CA VAL A 38 1.28 15.08 -4.30
C VAL A 38 1.14 16.28 -3.36
N ASN A 39 1.00 17.48 -3.93
CA ASN A 39 0.80 18.70 -3.15
C ASN A 39 -0.48 18.64 -2.31
N LEU A 40 -1.59 18.17 -2.91
CA LEU A 40 -2.83 17.93 -2.17
C LEU A 40 -2.63 16.93 -1.01
N CYS A 41 -1.92 15.83 -1.25
CA CYS A 41 -1.61 14.86 -0.22
C CYS A 41 -0.83 15.51 0.94
N LEU A 42 0.22 16.27 0.62
CA LEU A 42 1.03 16.97 1.63
C LEU A 42 0.21 18.01 2.42
N GLU A 43 -0.65 18.79 1.77
CA GLU A 43 -1.59 19.72 2.42
C GLU A 43 -2.52 19.01 3.41
N LEU A 44 -2.98 17.81 3.06
CA LEU A 44 -3.84 16.98 3.91
C LEU A 44 -3.08 16.20 4.99
N GLY A 45 -1.74 16.31 5.03
CA GLY A 45 -0.88 15.63 5.99
C GLY A 45 -0.57 14.17 5.62
N ILE A 46 -0.76 13.80 4.34
CA ILE A 46 -0.30 12.52 3.77
C ILE A 46 1.09 12.78 3.21
N ASN A 47 2.11 12.25 3.87
CA ASN A 47 3.50 12.37 3.43
C ASN A 47 4.15 11.03 3.10
N THR A 48 3.37 9.97 3.06
CA THR A 48 3.84 8.62 2.77
C THR A 48 3.32 8.20 1.40
N PHE A 49 4.24 7.86 0.50
CA PHE A 49 3.98 7.56 -0.91
C PHE A 49 4.42 6.16 -1.26
N ASP A 50 3.53 5.38 -1.90
CA ASP A 50 3.77 3.98 -2.28
C ASP A 50 3.90 3.83 -3.79
N HIS A 51 5.08 3.40 -4.21
CA HIS A 51 5.44 3.05 -5.57
C HIS A 51 5.69 1.55 -5.75
N ALA A 52 5.90 1.14 -6.97
CA ALA A 52 6.51 -0.10 -7.40
C ALA A 52 7.22 0.13 -8.74
N ASP A 53 8.25 -0.66 -9.01
CA ASP A 53 8.99 -0.59 -10.26
C ASP A 53 8.11 -0.75 -11.51
N ILE A 54 7.01 -1.52 -11.41
CA ILE A 54 6.04 -1.78 -12.49
C ILE A 54 4.98 -0.71 -12.67
N TYR A 55 4.79 0.22 -11.70
CA TYR A 55 3.66 1.15 -11.74
C TYR A 55 3.77 2.13 -12.91
N GLY A 56 2.63 2.51 -13.44
CA GLY A 56 2.59 3.41 -14.57
C GLY A 56 3.30 2.86 -15.81
N SER A 57 3.21 1.55 -16.08
CA SER A 57 3.98 0.92 -17.16
C SER A 57 5.48 1.20 -17.00
N TYR A 58 6.00 1.06 -15.79
CA TYR A 58 7.39 1.32 -15.39
C TYR A 58 7.82 2.80 -15.42
N GLN A 59 6.87 3.77 -15.39
CA GLN A 59 7.16 5.20 -15.54
C GLN A 59 6.90 6.02 -14.26
N CYS A 60 6.04 5.55 -13.33
CA CYS A 60 5.63 6.34 -12.16
C CYS A 60 6.81 6.78 -11.29
N GLU A 61 7.79 5.93 -11.07
CA GLU A 61 8.99 6.27 -10.29
C GLU A 61 9.77 7.43 -10.92
N GLU A 62 9.94 7.43 -12.25
CA GLU A 62 10.67 8.49 -12.96
C GLU A 62 9.95 9.83 -12.90
N ILE A 63 8.62 9.82 -13.09
CA ILE A 63 7.79 11.04 -12.99
C ILE A 63 7.86 11.61 -11.56
N PHE A 64 7.77 10.74 -10.54
CA PHE A 64 7.89 11.16 -9.15
C PHE A 64 9.30 11.67 -8.81
N GLY A 65 10.35 11.04 -9.33
CA GLY A 65 11.73 11.48 -9.20
C GLY A 65 11.98 12.88 -9.81
N ASN A 66 11.26 13.22 -10.88
CA ASN A 66 11.29 14.58 -11.42
C ASN A 66 10.74 15.61 -10.42
N LEU A 67 9.71 15.27 -9.64
CA LEU A 67 9.18 16.15 -8.59
C LEU A 67 10.19 16.33 -7.45
N ILE A 68 10.89 15.26 -7.05
CA ILE A 68 11.97 15.35 -6.04
C ILE A 68 13.07 16.30 -6.55
N SER A 69 13.50 16.14 -7.80
CA SER A 69 14.58 16.96 -8.40
C SER A 69 14.18 18.43 -8.60
N SER A 70 12.92 18.70 -8.92
CA SER A 70 12.40 20.07 -9.06
C SER A 70 12.23 20.78 -7.72
N LYS A 71 12.47 20.06 -6.61
CA LYS A 71 12.32 20.57 -5.24
C LYS A 71 10.91 21.06 -4.93
N SER A 72 9.89 20.46 -5.56
CA SER A 72 8.49 20.71 -5.22
C SER A 72 8.19 20.40 -3.73
N PHE A 73 9.00 19.53 -3.13
CA PHE A 73 9.07 19.24 -1.70
C PHE A 73 10.47 18.71 -1.35
N LYS A 74 10.82 18.66 -0.07
CA LYS A 74 12.09 18.08 0.36
C LYS A 74 11.96 16.57 0.49
N ARG A 75 13.00 15.82 0.04
CA ARG A 75 13.03 14.35 0.11
C ARG A 75 12.87 13.83 1.54
N GLU A 76 13.44 14.53 2.51
CA GLU A 76 13.36 14.18 3.94
C GLU A 76 11.99 14.40 4.58
N ASP A 77 11.11 15.18 3.97
CA ASP A 77 9.76 15.45 4.49
C ASP A 77 8.78 14.31 4.18
N ILE A 78 9.14 13.42 3.25
CA ILE A 78 8.32 12.30 2.80
C ILE A 78 8.88 10.96 3.24
N VAL A 79 8.00 9.96 3.31
CA VAL A 79 8.34 8.55 3.46
C VAL A 79 8.01 7.83 2.15
N LEU A 80 9.00 7.20 1.56
CA LEU A 80 8.90 6.60 0.25
C LEU A 80 8.97 5.08 0.34
N PHE A 81 7.90 4.43 -0.12
CA PHE A 81 7.85 3.00 -0.37
C PHE A 81 8.10 2.73 -1.85
N THR A 82 8.85 1.69 -2.16
CA THR A 82 8.78 1.04 -3.47
C THR A 82 8.97 -0.45 -3.33
N LYS A 83 8.73 -1.20 -4.39
CA LYS A 83 8.71 -2.67 -4.36
C LYS A 83 9.12 -3.27 -5.69
N CYS A 84 9.63 -4.48 -5.63
CA CYS A 84 9.84 -5.35 -6.78
C CYS A 84 9.41 -6.78 -6.48
N GLY A 85 9.48 -7.64 -7.48
CA GLY A 85 9.16 -9.06 -7.40
C GLY A 85 8.13 -9.47 -8.44
N LEU A 86 7.08 -8.69 -8.66
CA LEU A 86 6.14 -8.92 -9.74
C LEU A 86 6.72 -8.38 -11.06
N ARG A 87 6.77 -9.24 -12.08
CA ARG A 87 7.20 -8.88 -13.44
C ARG A 87 6.06 -8.99 -14.42
N LEU A 88 5.86 -7.93 -15.21
CA LEU A 88 4.81 -7.86 -16.23
C LEU A 88 5.41 -7.71 -17.62
N PRO A 89 4.84 -8.39 -18.65
CA PRO A 89 5.22 -8.14 -20.04
C PRO A 89 5.03 -6.67 -20.41
N HIS A 90 6.07 -6.05 -20.92
CA HIS A 90 6.06 -4.67 -21.40
C HIS A 90 7.16 -4.45 -22.45
N SER A 91 6.98 -3.46 -23.34
CA SER A 91 7.97 -3.14 -24.38
C SER A 91 9.35 -2.77 -23.83
N THR A 92 9.41 -2.18 -22.64
CA THR A 92 10.67 -1.87 -21.94
C THR A 92 11.28 -3.07 -21.20
N GLN A 93 10.62 -4.23 -21.24
CA GLN A 93 11.02 -5.46 -20.57
C GLN A 93 11.03 -6.64 -21.57
N PRO A 94 11.86 -6.61 -22.61
CA PRO A 94 11.76 -7.54 -23.75
C PRO A 94 11.98 -9.01 -23.37
N GLY A 95 12.63 -9.29 -22.22
CA GLY A 95 12.81 -10.65 -21.70
C GLY A 95 11.61 -11.21 -20.92
N VAL A 96 10.60 -10.40 -20.63
CA VAL A 96 9.43 -10.81 -19.83
C VAL A 96 8.28 -11.18 -20.75
N ARG A 97 8.06 -12.49 -20.95
CA ARG A 97 7.02 -13.03 -21.85
C ARG A 97 5.66 -13.24 -21.16
N VAL A 98 5.68 -13.54 -19.87
CA VAL A 98 4.48 -13.82 -19.07
C VAL A 98 4.59 -13.09 -17.72
N LYS A 99 3.44 -12.81 -17.09
CA LYS A 99 3.42 -12.37 -15.70
C LYS A 99 4.04 -13.46 -14.82
N HIS A 100 5.05 -13.10 -14.04
CA HIS A 100 5.68 -14.01 -13.07
C HIS A 100 6.26 -13.23 -11.90
N TYR A 101 6.73 -13.95 -10.89
CA TYR A 101 7.47 -13.37 -9.78
C TYR A 101 8.95 -13.69 -9.93
N ASP A 102 9.81 -12.79 -9.47
CA ASP A 102 11.25 -12.94 -9.45
C ASP A 102 11.81 -12.23 -8.22
N THR A 103 12.17 -13.00 -7.20
CA THR A 103 12.80 -12.50 -5.97
C THR A 103 14.25 -12.97 -5.85
N SER A 104 14.89 -13.25 -7.00
CA SER A 104 16.31 -13.54 -7.05
C SER A 104 17.17 -12.35 -6.61
N SER A 105 18.35 -12.63 -6.08
CA SER A 105 19.32 -11.62 -5.68
C SER A 105 19.64 -10.63 -6.81
N GLU A 106 19.84 -11.16 -8.04
CA GLU A 106 20.13 -10.33 -9.22
C GLU A 106 19.00 -9.35 -9.52
N HIS A 107 17.74 -9.85 -9.55
CA HIS A 107 16.59 -9.01 -9.85
C HIS A 107 16.37 -7.94 -8.76
N ILE A 108 16.43 -8.31 -7.48
CA ILE A 108 16.26 -7.37 -6.36
C ILE A 108 17.29 -6.25 -6.41
N LEU A 109 18.58 -6.57 -6.56
CA LEU A 109 19.65 -5.56 -6.62
C LEU A 109 19.45 -4.61 -7.80
N LYS A 110 19.19 -5.16 -8.99
CA LYS A 110 18.93 -4.37 -10.21
C LYS A 110 17.69 -3.48 -10.06
N SER A 111 16.62 -4.00 -9.48
CA SER A 111 15.38 -3.23 -9.28
C SER A 111 15.59 -2.08 -8.30
N VAL A 112 16.26 -2.31 -7.16
CA VAL A 112 16.57 -1.25 -6.20
C VAL A 112 17.44 -0.17 -6.83
N ASP A 113 18.49 -0.52 -7.57
CA ASP A 113 19.35 0.46 -8.22
C ASP A 113 18.61 1.27 -9.28
N ASN A 114 17.75 0.63 -10.07
CA ASN A 114 16.89 1.31 -11.04
C ASN A 114 15.87 2.24 -10.35
N SER A 115 15.25 1.79 -9.26
CA SER A 115 14.30 2.61 -8.49
C SER A 115 14.98 3.84 -7.89
N LEU A 116 16.16 3.70 -7.30
CA LEU A 116 16.95 4.84 -6.80
C LEU A 116 17.29 5.85 -7.91
N LEU A 117 17.70 5.35 -9.08
CA LEU A 117 17.99 6.19 -10.24
C LEU A 117 16.75 6.94 -10.72
N LYS A 118 15.63 6.24 -10.92
CA LYS A 118 14.38 6.84 -11.40
C LYS A 118 13.78 7.81 -10.40
N LEU A 119 13.76 7.44 -9.13
CA LEU A 119 13.28 8.29 -8.03
C LEU A 119 14.22 9.42 -7.68
N ARG A 120 15.44 9.44 -8.25
CA ARG A 120 16.48 10.48 -8.03
C ARG A 120 16.76 10.71 -6.55
N THR A 121 16.96 9.62 -5.83
CA THR A 121 17.24 9.61 -4.39
C THR A 121 18.28 8.56 -4.06
N ASP A 122 19.04 8.80 -2.99
CA ASP A 122 20.10 7.89 -2.54
C ASP A 122 19.57 6.77 -1.64
N TYR A 123 18.31 6.87 -1.19
CA TYR A 123 17.72 5.89 -0.30
C TYR A 123 16.21 5.72 -0.50
N ILE A 124 15.74 4.53 -0.19
CA ILE A 124 14.32 4.14 -0.07
C ILE A 124 14.01 3.98 1.42
N ASP A 125 12.93 4.61 1.90
CA ASP A 125 12.57 4.48 3.32
C ASP A 125 12.08 3.08 3.66
N ILE A 126 11.25 2.49 2.79
CA ILE A 126 10.74 1.13 2.96
C ILE A 126 10.70 0.43 1.60
N PHE A 127 11.46 -0.64 1.49
CA PHE A 127 11.46 -1.49 0.30
C PHE A 127 10.63 -2.76 0.58
N LEU A 128 9.71 -3.07 -0.33
CA LEU A 128 8.82 -4.21 -0.20
C LEU A 128 9.16 -5.30 -1.20
N LEU A 129 9.18 -6.54 -0.74
CA LEU A 129 9.18 -7.70 -1.60
C LEU A 129 7.74 -8.03 -1.99
N ASP A 130 7.42 -7.95 -3.29
CA ASP A 130 6.05 -8.15 -3.78
C ASP A 130 5.81 -9.62 -4.16
N HIS A 131 5.14 -10.32 -3.29
CA HIS A 131 4.90 -11.76 -3.30
C HIS A 131 6.18 -12.59 -3.10
N LEU A 132 6.01 -13.81 -2.67
CA LEU A 132 7.09 -14.79 -2.60
C LEU A 132 7.17 -15.51 -3.97
N ASP A 133 8.36 -15.52 -4.55
CA ASP A 133 8.65 -16.36 -5.72
C ASP A 133 9.05 -17.78 -5.25
N PRO A 134 8.26 -18.81 -5.59
CA PRO A 134 8.56 -20.18 -5.18
C PRO A 134 9.82 -20.77 -5.85
N LEU A 135 10.37 -20.11 -6.86
CA LEU A 135 11.55 -20.56 -7.61
C LEU A 135 12.84 -19.91 -7.11
N SER A 136 12.76 -18.83 -6.31
CA SER A 136 13.92 -18.15 -5.78
C SER A 136 14.41 -18.77 -4.47
N SER A 137 15.73 -18.76 -4.25
CA SER A 137 16.34 -19.11 -2.97
C SER A 137 16.00 -18.05 -1.91
N LEU A 138 15.22 -18.44 -0.92
CA LEU A 138 14.78 -17.51 0.13
C LEU A 138 15.94 -17.06 1.04
N GLU A 139 16.94 -17.91 1.21
CA GLU A 139 18.16 -17.56 1.95
C GLU A 139 18.94 -16.47 1.21
N GLU A 140 19.15 -16.61 -0.10
CA GLU A 140 19.80 -15.58 -0.92
C GLU A 140 18.99 -14.28 -0.97
N THR A 141 17.66 -14.38 -1.09
CA THR A 141 16.74 -13.25 -1.01
C THR A 141 16.93 -12.50 0.31
N ALA A 142 16.92 -13.19 1.44
CA ALA A 142 17.10 -12.61 2.76
C ALA A 142 18.48 -11.94 2.94
N LEU A 143 19.54 -12.60 2.49
CA LEU A 143 20.89 -12.04 2.49
C LEU A 143 21.00 -10.77 1.65
N THR A 144 20.34 -10.76 0.51
CA THR A 144 20.31 -9.59 -0.40
C THR A 144 19.58 -8.41 0.24
N LEU A 145 18.43 -8.64 0.85
CA LEU A 145 17.69 -7.61 1.58
C LEU A 145 18.49 -7.05 2.76
N ALA A 146 19.20 -7.90 3.51
CA ALA A 146 20.08 -7.46 4.59
C ALA A 146 21.21 -6.58 4.07
N LYS A 147 21.90 -6.97 2.98
CA LYS A 147 22.95 -6.17 2.34
C LYS A 147 22.44 -4.80 1.87
N LEU A 148 21.25 -4.73 1.29
CA LEU A 148 20.63 -3.47 0.86
C LEU A 148 20.39 -2.52 2.04
N LYS A 149 19.96 -3.07 3.19
CA LYS A 149 19.81 -2.29 4.42
C LYS A 149 21.15 -1.83 4.96
N ASP A 150 22.14 -2.70 5.04
CA ASP A 150 23.48 -2.39 5.55
C ASP A 150 24.20 -1.34 4.70
N SER A 151 23.96 -1.34 3.39
CA SER A 151 24.50 -0.32 2.47
C SER A 151 23.82 1.05 2.59
N GLY A 152 22.70 1.16 3.32
CA GLY A 152 21.90 2.38 3.44
C GLY A 152 21.00 2.70 2.24
N LYS A 153 21.06 1.92 1.15
CA LYS A 153 20.15 2.08 -0.02
C LYS A 153 18.69 1.88 0.37
N VAL A 154 18.43 1.01 1.34
CA VAL A 154 17.09 0.71 1.88
C VAL A 154 17.14 0.85 3.40
N LYS A 155 16.27 1.68 3.98
CA LYS A 155 16.25 1.87 5.44
C LYS A 155 15.46 0.79 6.17
N ASN A 156 14.37 0.29 5.58
CA ASN A 156 13.50 -0.71 6.18
C ASN A 156 13.02 -1.70 5.14
N ILE A 157 12.78 -2.95 5.57
CA ILE A 157 12.28 -4.04 4.74
C ILE A 157 10.84 -4.34 5.12
N GLY A 158 9.98 -4.50 4.12
CA GLY A 158 8.63 -5.00 4.27
C GLY A 158 8.30 -6.02 3.19
N VAL A 159 7.08 -6.52 3.22
CA VAL A 159 6.55 -7.47 2.24
C VAL A 159 5.15 -7.06 1.82
N THR A 160 4.66 -7.61 0.71
CA THR A 160 3.27 -7.45 0.29
C THR A 160 2.69 -8.78 -0.17
N ASN A 161 1.45 -9.06 0.24
CA ASN A 161 0.71 -10.28 -0.06
C ASN A 161 1.36 -11.58 0.46
N PHE A 162 2.14 -11.50 1.53
CA PHE A 162 2.69 -12.67 2.19
C PHE A 162 1.67 -13.29 3.15
N SER A 163 1.49 -14.60 3.07
CA SER A 163 0.78 -15.35 4.10
C SER A 163 1.57 -15.35 5.41
N VAL A 164 0.94 -15.78 6.51
CA VAL A 164 1.59 -15.91 7.81
C VAL A 164 2.85 -16.80 7.70
N PHE A 165 2.72 -17.96 7.06
CA PHE A 165 3.83 -18.91 6.91
C PHE A 165 4.96 -18.38 6.02
N GLN A 166 4.63 -17.67 4.92
CA GLN A 166 5.63 -17.05 4.06
C GLN A 166 6.41 -15.96 4.80
N HIS A 167 5.70 -15.14 5.59
CA HIS A 167 6.34 -14.13 6.41
C HIS A 167 7.27 -14.75 7.46
N GLN A 168 6.81 -15.79 8.18
CA GLN A 168 7.62 -16.52 9.15
C GLN A 168 8.86 -17.15 8.51
N LEU A 169 8.69 -17.75 7.33
CA LEU A 169 9.77 -18.39 6.59
C LEU A 169 10.82 -17.35 6.16
N LEU A 170 10.44 -16.21 5.59
CA LEU A 170 11.39 -15.15 5.26
C LEU A 170 12.08 -14.62 6.53
N ALA A 171 11.32 -14.36 7.59
CA ALA A 171 11.84 -13.85 8.85
C ALA A 171 12.85 -14.82 9.54
N SER A 172 12.78 -16.12 9.27
CA SER A 172 13.73 -17.10 9.80
C SER A 172 15.13 -16.98 9.19
N TYR A 173 15.24 -16.48 7.97
CA TYR A 173 16.52 -16.21 7.29
C TYR A 173 16.98 -14.77 7.43
N LEU A 174 16.03 -13.83 7.58
CA LEU A 174 16.32 -12.40 7.58
C LEU A 174 16.73 -11.92 8.98
N ARG A 175 17.93 -11.33 9.09
CA ARG A 175 18.49 -10.83 10.36
C ARG A 175 17.97 -9.45 10.77
N VAL A 176 17.17 -8.82 9.94
CA VAL A 176 16.57 -7.50 10.16
C VAL A 176 15.04 -7.61 10.23
N PRO A 177 14.36 -6.76 11.00
CA PRO A 177 12.91 -6.86 11.13
C PRO A 177 12.21 -6.55 9.82
N ILE A 178 11.13 -7.28 9.54
CA ILE A 178 10.13 -6.93 8.54
C ILE A 178 9.16 -5.96 9.21
N VAL A 179 9.04 -4.74 8.69
CA VAL A 179 8.30 -3.66 9.37
C VAL A 179 6.84 -3.54 8.93
N THR A 180 6.43 -4.23 7.86
CA THR A 180 5.06 -4.20 7.35
C THR A 180 4.77 -5.35 6.40
N ASN A 181 3.48 -5.70 6.28
CA ASN A 181 2.94 -6.53 5.21
C ASN A 181 1.72 -5.80 4.62
N HIS A 182 1.78 -5.42 3.33
CA HIS A 182 0.62 -4.93 2.61
C HIS A 182 -0.29 -6.11 2.31
N ILE A 183 -1.54 -6.02 2.70
CA ILE A 183 -2.54 -7.06 2.46
C ILE A 183 -3.78 -6.45 1.81
N GLU A 184 -4.41 -7.17 0.90
CA GLU A 184 -5.72 -6.75 0.43
C GLU A 184 -6.73 -6.89 1.56
N LEU A 185 -7.33 -5.77 1.96
CA LEU A 185 -8.31 -5.75 3.05
C LEU A 185 -9.31 -4.60 2.84
N ASN A 186 -10.56 -4.97 2.70
CA ASN A 186 -11.67 -4.06 2.49
C ASN A 186 -12.99 -4.79 2.76
N LEU A 187 -14.12 -4.08 2.75
CA LEU A 187 -15.44 -4.65 3.01
C LEU A 187 -15.94 -5.68 1.98
N LEU A 188 -15.26 -5.84 0.82
CA LEU A 188 -15.55 -6.92 -0.14
C LEU A 188 -14.51 -8.05 -0.10
N ASN A 189 -13.45 -7.88 0.71
CA ASN A 189 -12.45 -8.90 0.97
C ASN A 189 -11.95 -8.78 2.42
N THR A 190 -12.55 -9.55 3.31
CA THR A 190 -12.22 -9.59 4.74
C THR A 190 -11.41 -10.84 5.12
N ALA A 191 -10.96 -11.63 4.15
CA ALA A 191 -10.29 -12.91 4.39
C ALA A 191 -9.07 -12.81 5.33
N ALA A 192 -8.37 -11.66 5.32
CA ALA A 192 -7.22 -11.44 6.19
C ALA A 192 -7.58 -11.36 7.69
N LEU A 193 -8.85 -11.10 8.04
CA LEU A 193 -9.35 -11.16 9.42
C LEU A 193 -9.57 -12.60 9.88
N ASP A 194 -9.86 -13.53 8.95
CA ASP A 194 -10.24 -14.90 9.26
C ASP A 194 -9.06 -15.89 9.15
N ASN A 195 -8.07 -15.57 8.30
CA ASN A 195 -6.94 -16.46 7.99
C ASN A 195 -5.71 -16.24 8.89
N GLY A 196 -5.83 -15.39 9.90
CA GLY A 196 -4.77 -15.09 10.87
C GLY A 196 -3.72 -14.07 10.40
N GLN A 197 -3.84 -13.50 9.19
CA GLN A 197 -2.85 -12.49 8.72
C GLN A 197 -2.87 -11.23 9.57
N VAL A 198 -4.05 -10.69 9.86
CA VAL A 198 -4.19 -9.48 10.70
C VAL A 198 -3.70 -9.76 12.12
N ASP A 199 -4.04 -10.91 12.70
CA ASP A 199 -3.62 -11.29 14.04
C ASP A 199 -2.09 -11.43 14.13
N TYR A 200 -1.49 -12.08 13.13
CA TYR A 200 -0.04 -12.22 13.06
C TYR A 200 0.66 -10.88 12.88
N ILE A 201 0.17 -9.98 12.03
CA ILE A 201 0.69 -8.63 11.87
C ILE A 201 0.68 -7.90 13.22
N LYS A 202 -0.46 -7.94 13.94
CA LYS A 202 -0.59 -7.35 15.27
C LYS A 202 0.33 -8.01 16.32
N GLN A 203 0.46 -9.35 16.30
CA GLN A 203 1.38 -10.10 17.18
C GLN A 203 2.83 -9.63 16.99
N ARG A 204 3.19 -9.22 15.78
CA ARG A 204 4.52 -8.67 15.44
C ARG A 204 4.63 -7.17 15.69
N TYR A 205 3.68 -6.56 16.38
CA TYR A 205 3.60 -5.12 16.66
C TYR A 205 3.70 -4.26 15.39
N MET A 206 3.20 -4.80 14.27
CA MET A 206 3.04 -4.07 13.01
C MET A 206 1.61 -3.58 12.83
N ARG A 207 1.43 -2.55 11.99
CA ARG A 207 0.10 -2.12 11.55
C ARG A 207 -0.24 -2.79 10.22
N PRO A 208 -1.46 -3.34 10.04
CA PRO A 208 -1.91 -3.80 8.74
C PRO A 208 -1.95 -2.63 7.74
N LEU A 209 -1.32 -2.79 6.59
CA LEU A 209 -1.50 -1.87 5.46
C LEU A 209 -2.56 -2.43 4.53
N ALA A 210 -3.72 -1.79 4.53
CA ALA A 210 -4.87 -2.23 3.75
C ALA A 210 -4.76 -1.71 2.31
N SER A 211 -4.33 -2.56 1.39
CA SER A 211 -4.40 -2.27 -0.04
C SER A 211 -5.82 -2.39 -0.56
N ALA A 212 -6.13 -1.64 -1.61
CA ALA A 212 -7.47 -1.55 -2.21
C ALA A 212 -8.60 -1.29 -1.19
N PRO A 213 -8.51 -0.28 -0.30
CA PRO A 213 -9.45 -0.05 0.80
C PRO A 213 -10.91 0.12 0.35
N LEU A 214 -11.12 0.50 -0.92
CA LEU A 214 -12.43 0.65 -1.57
C LEU A 214 -12.68 -0.44 -2.64
N ALA A 215 -12.00 -1.59 -2.54
CA ALA A 215 -12.12 -2.73 -3.46
C ALA A 215 -12.01 -2.33 -4.95
N GLY A 216 -11.06 -1.45 -5.27
CA GLY A 216 -10.90 -0.99 -6.64
C GLY A 216 -12.06 -0.15 -7.19
N GLY A 217 -12.89 0.44 -6.33
CA GLY A 217 -14.10 1.17 -6.69
C GLY A 217 -15.37 0.30 -6.69
N ARG A 218 -15.26 -1.03 -6.57
CA ARG A 218 -16.42 -1.93 -6.54
C ARG A 218 -17.41 -1.64 -5.40
N ILE A 219 -16.96 -1.09 -4.29
CA ILE A 219 -17.87 -0.65 -3.20
C ILE A 219 -18.90 0.33 -3.74
N ALA A 220 -18.51 1.29 -4.59
CA ALA A 220 -19.41 2.29 -5.13
C ALA A 220 -20.17 1.79 -6.38
N THR A 221 -19.53 1.02 -7.26
CA THR A 221 -20.04 0.71 -8.60
C THR A 221 -20.29 -0.78 -8.88
N GLY A 222 -19.89 -1.68 -7.97
CA GLY A 222 -20.08 -3.12 -8.14
C GLY A 222 -21.55 -3.51 -8.25
N THR A 223 -21.85 -4.47 -9.13
CA THR A 223 -23.22 -4.96 -9.41
C THR A 223 -23.48 -6.35 -8.87
N ASP A 224 -22.46 -6.98 -8.32
CA ASP A 224 -22.61 -8.26 -7.65
C ASP A 224 -23.35 -8.12 -6.31
N GLU A 225 -23.92 -9.21 -5.84
CA GLU A 225 -24.79 -9.25 -4.65
C GLU A 225 -24.07 -8.72 -3.39
N GLN A 226 -22.80 -9.10 -3.19
CA GLN A 226 -22.01 -8.65 -2.05
C GLN A 226 -21.79 -7.13 -2.10
N ALA A 227 -21.41 -6.59 -3.25
CA ALA A 227 -21.18 -5.15 -3.41
C ALA A 227 -22.46 -4.34 -3.18
N ILE A 228 -23.61 -4.84 -3.67
CA ILE A 228 -24.92 -4.19 -3.45
C ILE A 228 -25.28 -4.20 -1.98
N ARG A 229 -25.14 -5.33 -1.29
CA ARG A 229 -25.45 -5.48 0.14
C ARG A 229 -24.59 -4.57 1.01
N VAL A 230 -23.28 -4.60 0.82
CA VAL A 230 -22.32 -3.74 1.54
C VAL A 230 -22.60 -2.27 1.28
N ARG A 231 -22.83 -1.88 0.02
CA ARG A 231 -23.14 -0.49 -0.33
C ARG A 231 -24.43 0.01 0.32
N ARG A 232 -25.47 -0.83 0.39
CA ARG A 232 -26.73 -0.49 1.08
C ARG A 232 -26.47 -0.15 2.54
N LYS A 233 -25.71 -0.99 3.24
CA LYS A 233 -25.34 -0.78 4.65
C LYS A 233 -24.45 0.46 4.82
N LEU A 234 -23.48 0.67 3.93
CA LEU A 234 -22.65 1.88 3.93
C LEU A 234 -23.47 3.16 3.79
N VAL A 235 -24.48 3.18 2.90
CA VAL A 235 -25.38 4.35 2.72
C VAL A 235 -26.20 4.62 3.98
N GLU A 236 -26.67 3.58 4.65
CA GLU A 236 -27.41 3.71 5.90
C GLU A 236 -26.55 4.35 7.00
N ILE A 237 -25.37 3.80 7.22
CA ILE A 237 -24.43 4.27 8.25
C ILE A 237 -23.87 5.66 7.89
N ALA A 238 -23.57 5.92 6.62
CA ALA A 238 -23.08 7.22 6.18
C ALA A 238 -24.05 8.38 6.54
N LYS A 239 -25.38 8.15 6.45
CA LYS A 239 -26.39 9.11 6.90
C LYS A 239 -26.31 9.38 8.40
N LYS A 240 -26.06 8.36 9.22
CA LYS A 240 -25.93 8.49 10.69
C LYS A 240 -24.75 9.41 11.06
N TYR A 241 -23.64 9.27 10.31
CA TYR A 241 -22.41 10.04 10.56
C TYR A 241 -22.29 11.31 9.74
N ASN A 242 -23.29 11.64 8.91
CA ASN A 242 -23.23 12.77 7.97
C ASN A 242 -21.93 12.76 7.14
N ALA A 243 -21.58 11.59 6.59
CA ALA A 243 -20.35 11.32 5.87
C ALA A 243 -20.60 10.60 4.55
N ASP A 244 -19.57 10.54 3.68
CA ASP A 244 -19.63 9.77 2.44
C ASP A 244 -19.39 8.28 2.71
N ILE A 245 -19.91 7.43 1.81
CA ILE A 245 -19.69 5.96 1.91
C ILE A 245 -18.21 5.58 1.89
N GLU A 246 -17.39 6.35 1.18
CA GLU A 246 -15.93 6.15 1.13
C GLU A 246 -15.29 6.44 2.49
N SER A 247 -15.71 7.50 3.16
CA SER A 247 -15.26 7.83 4.51
C SER A 247 -15.61 6.72 5.51
N ILE A 248 -16.84 6.19 5.46
CA ILE A 248 -17.27 5.09 6.34
C ILE A 248 -16.48 3.80 6.05
N ALA A 249 -16.31 3.43 4.77
CA ALA A 249 -15.55 2.25 4.40
C ALA A 249 -14.09 2.30 4.86
N VAL A 250 -13.48 3.49 4.82
CA VAL A 250 -12.12 3.70 5.33
C VAL A 250 -12.09 3.78 6.86
N ALA A 251 -13.07 4.42 7.51
CA ALA A 251 -13.19 4.45 8.97
C ALA A 251 -13.35 3.04 9.55
N TRP A 252 -14.01 2.13 8.82
CA TRP A 252 -14.09 0.72 9.18
C TRP A 252 -12.70 0.06 9.29
N LEU A 253 -11.78 0.34 8.36
CA LEU A 253 -10.39 -0.13 8.41
C LEU A 253 -9.59 0.52 9.55
N ILE A 254 -9.74 1.83 9.74
CA ILE A 254 -9.04 2.60 10.76
C ILE A 254 -9.42 2.12 12.17
N LYS A 255 -10.69 1.74 12.38
CA LYS A 255 -11.21 1.33 13.70
C LYS A 255 -10.46 0.19 14.34
N PHE A 256 -9.93 -0.75 13.57
CA PHE A 256 -9.07 -1.82 14.12
C PHE A 256 -7.56 -1.59 13.90
N GLY A 257 -7.17 -0.38 13.50
CA GLY A 257 -5.78 0.06 13.43
C GLY A 257 -5.09 -0.20 12.08
N ALA A 258 -5.82 -0.50 11.01
CA ALA A 258 -5.24 -0.62 9.68
C ALA A 258 -4.98 0.76 9.05
N LEU A 259 -3.94 0.84 8.21
CA LEU A 259 -3.59 2.02 7.44
C LEU A 259 -4.09 1.84 6.00
N PRO A 260 -4.99 2.71 5.51
CA PRO A 260 -5.49 2.62 4.15
C PRO A 260 -4.45 3.08 3.14
N LEU A 261 -4.23 2.27 2.10
CA LEU A 261 -3.45 2.61 0.91
C LEU A 261 -4.41 3.14 -0.17
N ILE A 262 -4.48 4.45 -0.31
CA ILE A 262 -5.39 5.12 -1.25
C ILE A 262 -4.70 5.35 -2.60
N GLY A 263 -5.46 5.29 -3.70
CA GLY A 263 -4.86 5.41 -5.05
C GLY A 263 -5.75 6.16 -6.05
N THR A 264 -6.74 6.92 -5.58
CA THR A 264 -7.60 7.72 -6.47
C THR A 264 -6.90 9.01 -6.89
N THR A 265 -7.10 9.42 -8.14
CA THR A 265 -6.64 10.70 -8.67
C THR A 265 -7.71 11.80 -8.56
N ASN A 266 -8.88 11.48 -8.07
CA ASN A 266 -9.96 12.45 -7.81
C ASN A 266 -9.72 13.14 -6.46
N GLU A 267 -9.48 14.45 -6.50
CA GLU A 267 -9.15 15.26 -5.32
C GLU A 267 -10.24 15.23 -4.25
N GLN A 268 -11.52 15.27 -4.66
CA GLN A 268 -12.63 15.24 -3.70
C GLN A 268 -12.66 13.89 -2.97
N ARG A 269 -12.39 12.78 -3.66
CA ARG A 269 -12.32 11.45 -3.03
C ARG A 269 -11.14 11.34 -2.07
N ILE A 270 -9.98 11.96 -2.38
CA ILE A 270 -8.86 12.03 -1.43
C ILE A 270 -9.29 12.77 -0.16
N ARG A 271 -9.97 13.91 -0.28
CA ARG A 271 -10.49 14.67 0.87
C ARG A 271 -11.53 13.87 1.67
N ASN A 272 -12.46 13.19 1.00
CA ASN A 272 -13.45 12.33 1.63
C ASN A 272 -12.78 11.21 2.45
N ILE A 273 -11.77 10.55 1.89
CA ILE A 273 -11.02 9.49 2.58
C ILE A 273 -10.28 10.04 3.81
N VAL A 274 -9.70 11.23 3.71
CA VAL A 274 -9.04 11.89 4.86
C VAL A 274 -10.05 12.23 5.95
N ASN A 275 -11.29 12.57 5.61
CA ASN A 275 -12.35 12.80 6.57
C ASN A 275 -12.66 11.56 7.44
N ALA A 276 -12.36 10.34 6.93
CA ALA A 276 -12.53 9.11 7.72
C ALA A 276 -11.75 9.12 9.05
N PHE A 277 -10.66 9.87 9.12
CA PHE A 277 -9.83 9.97 10.35
C PHE A 277 -10.47 10.85 11.43
N THR A 278 -11.54 11.57 11.13
CA THR A 278 -12.32 12.36 12.10
C THR A 278 -13.53 11.58 12.64
N LEU A 279 -13.84 10.42 12.07
CA LEU A 279 -15.00 9.61 12.41
C LEU A 279 -14.62 8.58 13.48
N ASP A 280 -15.40 8.53 14.54
CA ASP A 280 -15.34 7.43 15.52
C ASP A 280 -16.51 6.49 15.28
N LEU A 281 -16.28 5.49 14.42
CA LEU A 281 -17.30 4.50 14.05
C LEU A 281 -17.68 3.67 15.30
N ASP A 282 -18.96 3.61 15.60
CA ASP A 282 -19.50 2.79 16.69
C ASP A 282 -19.17 1.31 16.48
N ARG A 283 -19.05 0.54 17.59
CA ARG A 283 -18.74 -0.89 17.52
C ARG A 283 -19.81 -1.67 16.76
N GLN A 284 -21.08 -1.37 16.97
CA GLN A 284 -22.18 -2.10 16.34
C GLN A 284 -22.26 -1.77 14.84
N ASP A 285 -22.10 -0.49 14.46
CA ASP A 285 -21.99 -0.08 13.05
C ASP A 285 -20.82 -0.78 12.34
N TRP A 286 -19.71 -0.98 13.05
CA TRP A 286 -18.56 -1.72 12.50
C TRP A 286 -18.94 -3.17 12.19
N TYR A 287 -19.63 -3.86 13.13
CA TYR A 287 -20.07 -5.23 12.93
C TYR A 287 -21.20 -5.35 11.90
N GLU A 288 -22.14 -4.41 11.84
CA GLU A 288 -23.16 -4.39 10.78
C GLU A 288 -22.54 -4.33 9.37
N LEU A 289 -21.44 -3.60 9.18
CA LEU A 289 -20.68 -3.58 7.94
C LEU A 289 -19.95 -4.91 7.69
N TYR A 290 -19.40 -5.51 8.74
CA TYR A 290 -18.72 -6.80 8.64
C TYR A 290 -19.70 -7.91 8.29
N ASP A 291 -20.86 -7.99 8.94
CA ASP A 291 -21.92 -8.95 8.65
C ASP A 291 -22.47 -8.76 7.23
N ALA A 292 -22.68 -7.51 6.81
CA ALA A 292 -23.04 -7.20 5.43
C ALA A 292 -21.97 -7.69 4.43
N SER A 293 -20.69 -7.63 4.78
CA SER A 293 -19.60 -8.21 3.98
C SER A 293 -19.70 -9.72 3.85
N LYS A 294 -20.03 -10.43 4.94
CA LYS A 294 -20.12 -11.89 4.99
C LYS A 294 -21.42 -12.44 4.39
N GLY A 295 -22.49 -11.65 4.37
CA GLY A 295 -23.83 -12.12 4.01
C GLY A 295 -24.56 -12.75 5.19
N GLU A 296 -24.11 -12.48 6.39
CA GLU A 296 -24.70 -12.91 7.66
C GLU A 296 -25.60 -11.77 8.16
N VAL A 297 -26.85 -11.69 7.65
CA VAL A 297 -27.85 -10.70 8.07
C VAL A 297 -29.11 -11.40 8.52
#